data_cd51096edecea88e5c64c21b355119d0
#
_entry.id   cd51096edecea88e5c64c21b355119d0
#
_cell.length_a   1.000
_cell.length_b   1.000
_cell.length_c   1.000
_cell.angle_alpha   90.00
_cell.angle_beta   90.00
_cell.angle_gamma   90.00
#
_symmetry.space_group_name_H-M   'P 1'
#
loop_
_entity.id
_entity.type
_entity.pdbx_description
1 polymer ?
#
loop_
_entity_poly.entity_id
_entity_poly.type
_entity_poly.pdbx_seq_one_letter_code
_entity_poly.pdbx_strand_id
1 'polypeptide(L)'
;MSAPQHALSPEFAVGLRETLLQGLGRELEITKKVLAAIPEGKRDYRPDPKARTAWELAWHLASTDVQMLEEIADRKFVLEPRFKEEPKNVAALANWYEAHFPSAMDRVRKLTPEQLCTPVDFYEAFSLPVIFYLSFVNNHSIHHRGQLSTYLRPMGSKVPSIYGGSADEPWKG
;
A
#
# COMPACT_ATOMS: atom_id res chain seq x y z
N MET A 1 0.99 36.50 9.70
CA MET A 1 2.13 36.31 8.78
C MET A 1 1.99 34.93 8.18
N SER A 2 1.58 34.84 6.89
CA SER A 2 1.57 33.54 6.18
C SER A 2 3.00 33.10 5.98
N ALA A 3 3.35 31.89 6.42
CA ALA A 3 4.62 31.26 6.07
C ALA A 3 4.79 31.27 4.54
N PRO A 4 5.99 31.52 4.00
CA PRO A 4 6.20 31.42 2.58
C PRO A 4 5.84 30.00 2.14
N GLN A 5 4.77 29.84 1.36
CA GLN A 5 4.52 28.62 0.63
C GLN A 5 5.65 28.51 -0.39
N HIS A 6 6.71 27.77 -0.08
CA HIS A 6 7.65 27.36 -1.09
C HIS A 6 6.87 26.50 -2.08
N ALA A 7 6.64 27.05 -3.27
CA ALA A 7 6.02 26.31 -4.34
C ALA A 7 6.86 25.03 -4.59
N LEU A 8 6.20 23.90 -4.66
CA LEU A 8 6.85 22.62 -4.98
C LEU A 8 7.50 22.74 -6.36
N SER A 9 8.84 22.65 -6.42
CA SER A 9 9.51 22.69 -7.72
C SER A 9 9.37 21.35 -8.47
N PRO A 10 9.26 21.40 -9.81
CA PRO A 10 9.19 20.17 -10.61
C PRO A 10 10.38 19.23 -10.38
N GLU A 11 11.60 19.75 -10.27
CA GLU A 11 12.81 18.97 -10.01
C GLU A 11 12.75 18.27 -8.64
N PHE A 12 12.30 19.00 -7.60
CA PHE A 12 12.11 18.41 -6.28
C PHE A 12 11.04 17.32 -6.30
N ALA A 13 9.93 17.54 -7.01
CA ALA A 13 8.86 16.54 -7.14
C ALA A 13 9.35 15.25 -7.80
N VAL A 14 10.21 15.33 -8.81
CA VAL A 14 10.84 14.16 -9.44
C VAL A 14 11.76 13.43 -8.45
N GLY A 15 12.64 14.13 -7.74
CA GLY A 15 13.51 13.52 -6.74
C GLY A 15 12.73 12.84 -5.60
N LEU A 16 11.65 13.50 -5.14
CA LEU A 16 10.76 12.95 -4.12
C LEU A 16 10.02 11.70 -4.64
N ARG A 17 9.53 11.71 -5.89
CA ARG A 17 8.92 10.54 -6.53
C ARG A 17 9.85 9.33 -6.49
N GLU A 18 11.09 9.47 -6.95
CA GLU A 18 12.03 8.35 -6.98
C GLU A 18 12.32 7.81 -5.57
N THR A 19 12.47 8.71 -4.60
CA THR A 19 12.67 8.32 -3.19
C THR A 19 11.49 7.53 -2.64
N LEU A 20 10.27 8.02 -2.86
CA LEU A 20 9.05 7.38 -2.37
C LEU A 20 8.78 6.05 -3.09
N LEU A 21 8.95 5.99 -4.42
CA LEU A 21 8.80 4.75 -5.18
C LEU A 21 9.84 3.69 -4.79
N GLN A 22 11.08 4.11 -4.50
CA GLN A 22 12.09 3.18 -3.97
C GLN A 22 11.68 2.64 -2.59
N GLY A 23 11.10 3.48 -1.73
CA GLY A 23 10.53 3.07 -0.45
C GLY A 23 9.42 2.05 -0.64
N LEU A 24 8.43 2.35 -1.47
CA LEU A 24 7.30 1.47 -1.80
C LEU A 24 7.75 0.13 -2.39
N GLY A 25 8.81 0.10 -3.21
CA GLY A 25 9.39 -1.13 -3.72
C GLY A 25 9.93 -2.05 -2.62
N ARG A 26 10.50 -1.50 -1.54
CA ARG A 26 10.91 -2.29 -0.36
C ARG A 26 9.69 -2.78 0.42
N GLU A 27 8.67 -1.95 0.57
CA GLU A 27 7.42 -2.32 1.26
C GLU A 27 6.67 -3.46 0.55
N LEU A 28 6.73 -3.54 -0.78
CA LEU A 28 6.15 -4.63 -1.56
C LEU A 28 6.61 -6.00 -1.06
N GLU A 29 7.94 -6.19 -0.94
CA GLU A 29 8.49 -7.50 -0.53
C GLU A 29 8.08 -7.88 0.89
N ILE A 30 8.01 -6.90 1.79
CA ILE A 30 7.57 -7.12 3.17
C ILE A 30 6.07 -7.46 3.20
N THR A 31 5.26 -6.70 2.46
CA THR A 31 3.81 -6.92 2.39
C THR A 31 3.48 -8.29 1.80
N LYS A 32 4.15 -8.71 0.75
CA LYS A 32 4.03 -10.07 0.18
C LYS A 32 4.25 -11.17 1.22
N LYS A 33 5.30 -11.04 2.04
CA LYS A 33 5.58 -12.03 3.10
C LYS A 33 4.44 -12.13 4.10
N VAL A 34 3.88 -11.00 4.51
CA VAL A 34 2.76 -10.97 5.46
C VAL A 34 1.49 -11.55 4.83
N LEU A 35 1.18 -11.21 3.57
CA LEU A 35 0.05 -11.78 2.84
C LEU A 35 0.19 -13.30 2.70
N ALA A 36 1.37 -13.78 2.30
CA ALA A 36 1.65 -15.21 2.11
C ALA A 36 1.65 -16.00 3.43
N ALA A 37 1.82 -15.34 4.58
CA ALA A 37 1.79 -15.99 5.89
C ALA A 37 0.36 -16.30 6.40
N ILE A 38 -0.69 -15.86 5.73
CA ILE A 38 -2.09 -16.16 6.09
C ILE A 38 -2.34 -17.65 5.85
N PRO A 39 -2.75 -18.44 6.85
CA PRO A 39 -3.11 -19.84 6.63
C PRO A 39 -4.41 -19.93 5.81
N GLU A 40 -4.42 -20.70 4.72
CA GLU A 40 -5.57 -20.82 3.82
C GLU A 40 -6.87 -21.19 4.54
N GLY A 41 -6.81 -22.11 5.49
CA GLY A 41 -7.96 -22.55 6.30
C GLY A 41 -8.38 -21.58 7.41
N LYS A 42 -7.76 -20.39 7.51
CA LYS A 42 -8.05 -19.39 8.54
C LYS A 42 -8.40 -18.01 7.96
N ARG A 43 -8.75 -17.95 6.69
CA ARG A 43 -9.10 -16.69 6.02
C ARG A 43 -10.25 -15.93 6.70
N ASP A 44 -11.18 -16.64 7.30
CA ASP A 44 -12.34 -16.07 8.00
C ASP A 44 -12.05 -15.63 9.45
N TYR A 45 -10.80 -15.81 9.92
CA TYR A 45 -10.42 -15.37 11.26
C TYR A 45 -10.58 -13.84 11.39
N ARG A 46 -11.19 -13.41 12.49
CA ARG A 46 -11.25 -12.01 12.94
C ARG A 46 -11.06 -11.95 14.46
N PRO A 47 -10.31 -10.97 14.98
CA PRO A 47 -10.08 -10.85 16.42
C PRO A 47 -11.30 -10.31 17.18
N ASP A 48 -12.21 -9.64 16.49
CA ASP A 48 -13.43 -9.03 17.05
C ASP A 48 -14.54 -9.06 16.00
N PRO A 49 -15.83 -9.23 16.39
CA PRO A 49 -16.97 -9.23 15.44
C PRO A 49 -17.05 -8.01 14.54
N LYS A 50 -16.54 -6.85 14.97
CA LYS A 50 -16.51 -5.60 14.19
C LYS A 50 -15.28 -5.48 13.31
N ALA A 51 -14.26 -6.33 13.50
CA ALA A 51 -13.05 -6.31 12.67
C ALA A 51 -13.29 -6.99 11.32
N ARG A 52 -12.53 -6.59 10.32
CA ARG A 52 -12.44 -7.34 9.06
C ARG A 52 -11.85 -8.73 9.32
N THR A 53 -12.27 -9.72 8.54
CA THR A 53 -11.57 -11.00 8.51
C THR A 53 -10.15 -10.83 7.98
N ALA A 54 -9.30 -11.82 8.21
CA ALA A 54 -7.94 -11.83 7.66
C ALA A 54 -7.96 -11.70 6.13
N TRP A 55 -8.92 -12.33 5.45
CA TRP A 55 -9.09 -12.23 4.01
C TRP A 55 -9.55 -10.84 3.56
N GLU A 56 -10.62 -10.32 4.17
CA GLU A 56 -11.13 -8.98 3.88
C GLU A 56 -10.06 -7.90 4.09
N LEU A 57 -9.25 -8.04 5.14
CA LEU A 57 -8.14 -7.12 5.43
C LEU A 57 -7.00 -7.26 4.41
N ALA A 58 -6.64 -8.49 4.06
CA ALA A 58 -5.59 -8.75 3.09
C ALA A 58 -5.96 -8.26 1.69
N TRP A 59 -7.20 -8.50 1.26
CA TRP A 59 -7.68 -7.99 -0.03
C TRP A 59 -7.78 -6.46 -0.02
N HIS A 60 -8.32 -5.86 1.05
CA HIS A 60 -8.34 -4.42 1.19
C HIS A 60 -6.93 -3.81 1.11
N LEU A 61 -5.97 -4.36 1.85
CA LEU A 61 -4.58 -3.91 1.78
C LEU A 61 -4.05 -3.95 0.35
N ALA A 62 -4.14 -5.11 -0.30
CA ALA A 62 -3.55 -5.31 -1.62
C ALA A 62 -4.26 -4.50 -2.71
N SER A 63 -5.59 -4.53 -2.76
CA SER A 63 -6.36 -3.87 -3.81
C SER A 63 -6.34 -2.35 -3.67
N THR A 64 -6.39 -1.82 -2.44
CA THR A 64 -6.38 -0.37 -2.20
C THR A 64 -5.00 0.23 -2.46
N ASP A 65 -3.91 -0.45 -2.07
CA ASP A 65 -2.55 0.01 -2.39
C ASP A 65 -2.38 0.17 -3.91
N VAL A 66 -2.80 -0.82 -4.69
CA VAL A 66 -2.73 -0.78 -6.16
C VAL A 66 -3.68 0.27 -6.73
N GLN A 67 -4.92 0.33 -6.23
CA GLN A 67 -5.90 1.34 -6.68
C GLN A 67 -5.38 2.76 -6.47
N MET A 68 -4.84 3.07 -5.30
CA MET A 68 -4.30 4.40 -5.02
C MET A 68 -3.15 4.77 -5.97
N LEU A 69 -2.24 3.84 -6.27
CA LEU A 69 -1.18 4.07 -7.26
C LEU A 69 -1.74 4.33 -8.67
N GLU A 70 -2.76 3.57 -9.07
CA GLU A 70 -3.44 3.77 -10.34
C GLU A 70 -4.16 5.13 -10.41
N GLU A 71 -4.81 5.54 -9.31
CA GLU A 71 -5.50 6.83 -9.19
C GLU A 71 -4.51 8.01 -9.22
N ILE A 72 -3.34 7.86 -8.58
CA ILE A 72 -2.24 8.81 -8.67
C ILE A 72 -1.76 8.95 -10.12
N ALA A 73 -1.58 7.83 -10.82
CA ALA A 73 -1.17 7.83 -12.23
C ALA A 73 -2.25 8.44 -13.14
N ASP A 74 -3.52 8.18 -12.88
CA ASP A 74 -4.66 8.78 -13.59
C ASP A 74 -4.90 10.24 -13.18
N ARG A 75 -4.32 10.68 -12.06
CA ARG A 75 -4.58 11.98 -11.43
C ARG A 75 -6.05 12.21 -11.13
N LYS A 76 -6.71 11.16 -10.68
CA LYS A 76 -8.14 11.16 -10.35
C LYS A 76 -8.44 10.09 -9.31
N PHE A 77 -9.02 10.48 -8.19
CA PHE A 77 -9.51 9.60 -7.14
C PHE A 77 -11.01 9.35 -7.29
N VAL A 78 -11.43 8.09 -7.12
CA VAL A 78 -12.83 7.66 -7.19
C VAL A 78 -13.14 6.71 -6.04
N LEU A 79 -14.34 6.82 -5.45
CA LEU A 79 -14.73 5.98 -4.32
C LEU A 79 -15.02 4.52 -4.70
N GLU A 80 -15.39 4.28 -5.97
CA GLU A 80 -15.73 2.96 -6.44
C GLU A 80 -14.50 2.05 -6.48
N PRO A 81 -14.61 0.80 -5.97
CA PRO A 81 -13.54 -0.18 -6.08
C PRO A 81 -13.19 -0.44 -7.55
N ARG A 82 -11.92 -0.27 -7.90
CA ARG A 82 -11.40 -0.57 -9.25
C ARG A 82 -11.32 -2.08 -9.49
N PHE A 83 -10.99 -2.84 -8.46
CA PHE A 83 -10.83 -4.29 -8.51
C PHE A 83 -12.00 -4.95 -7.76
N LYS A 84 -12.92 -5.58 -8.52
CA LYS A 84 -14.14 -6.19 -7.98
C LYS A 84 -14.01 -7.70 -7.76
N GLU A 85 -13.10 -8.34 -8.50
CA GLU A 85 -12.88 -9.77 -8.41
C GLU A 85 -11.71 -10.07 -7.48
N GLU A 86 -12.01 -10.77 -6.41
CA GLU A 86 -11.01 -11.21 -5.44
C GLU A 86 -10.25 -12.45 -5.95
N PRO A 87 -8.95 -12.56 -5.66
CA PRO A 87 -8.20 -13.79 -5.91
C PRO A 87 -8.79 -14.98 -5.16
N LYS A 88 -8.66 -16.18 -5.72
CA LYS A 88 -9.34 -17.38 -5.19
C LYS A 88 -8.75 -17.90 -3.87
N ASN A 89 -7.48 -17.64 -3.61
CA ASN A 89 -6.73 -18.14 -2.47
C ASN A 89 -5.55 -17.22 -2.12
N VAL A 90 -4.90 -17.49 -0.99
CA VAL A 90 -3.78 -16.68 -0.45
C VAL A 90 -2.60 -16.60 -1.44
N ALA A 91 -2.23 -17.70 -2.09
CA ALA A 91 -1.15 -17.68 -3.06
C ALA A 91 -1.50 -16.82 -4.28
N ALA A 92 -2.73 -16.91 -4.77
CA ALA A 92 -3.22 -16.07 -5.87
C ALA A 92 -3.25 -14.59 -5.49
N LEU A 93 -3.59 -14.25 -4.24
CA LEU A 93 -3.56 -12.87 -3.73
C LEU A 93 -2.13 -12.31 -3.70
N ALA A 94 -1.18 -13.06 -3.16
CA ALA A 94 0.22 -12.65 -3.12
C ALA A 94 0.79 -12.44 -4.54
N ASN A 95 0.49 -13.35 -5.48
CA ASN A 95 0.90 -13.23 -6.88
C ASN A 95 0.22 -12.05 -7.58
N TRP A 96 -1.06 -11.80 -7.29
CA TRP A 96 -1.79 -10.66 -7.82
C TRP A 96 -1.13 -9.34 -7.38
N TYR A 97 -0.81 -9.20 -6.09
CA TYR A 97 -0.16 -8.01 -5.55
C TYR A 97 1.24 -7.81 -6.15
N GLU A 98 2.02 -8.90 -6.28
CA GLU A 98 3.35 -8.89 -6.91
C GLU A 98 3.32 -8.43 -8.38
N ALA A 99 2.27 -8.78 -9.10
CA ALA A 99 2.13 -8.40 -10.51
C ALA A 99 1.62 -6.96 -10.68
N HIS A 100 0.64 -6.55 -9.88
CA HIS A 100 -0.07 -5.28 -10.11
C HIS A 100 0.62 -4.08 -9.44
N PHE A 101 1.19 -4.25 -8.26
CA PHE A 101 1.80 -3.15 -7.52
C PHE A 101 2.98 -2.51 -8.27
N PRO A 102 3.98 -3.26 -8.79
CA PRO A 102 5.05 -2.68 -9.60
C PRO A 102 4.55 -2.04 -10.89
N SER A 103 3.58 -2.65 -11.54
CA SER A 103 2.97 -2.11 -12.77
C SER A 103 2.33 -0.73 -12.51
N ALA A 104 1.61 -0.58 -11.41
CA ALA A 104 1.02 0.70 -11.01
C ALA A 104 2.10 1.73 -10.65
N MET A 105 3.18 1.33 -9.95
CA MET A 105 4.34 2.19 -9.68
C MET A 105 4.98 2.70 -10.98
N ASP A 106 5.12 1.85 -11.99
CA ASP A 106 5.69 2.24 -13.29
C ASP A 106 4.82 3.24 -14.04
N ARG A 107 3.50 3.19 -13.86
CA ARG A 107 2.61 4.22 -14.36
C ARG A 107 2.85 5.57 -13.67
N VAL A 108 2.98 5.58 -12.36
CA VAL A 108 3.33 6.81 -11.60
C VAL A 108 4.69 7.37 -12.03
N ARG A 109 5.67 6.51 -12.32
CA ARG A 109 7.01 6.94 -12.78
C ARG A 109 6.96 7.69 -14.12
N LYS A 110 5.95 7.45 -14.95
CA LYS A 110 5.75 8.12 -16.24
C LYS A 110 5.13 9.51 -16.16
N LEU A 111 4.68 9.94 -14.98
CA LEU A 111 4.15 11.30 -14.81
C LEU A 111 5.23 12.35 -15.06
N THR A 112 4.87 13.43 -15.75
CA THR A 112 5.78 14.56 -15.98
C THR A 112 6.02 15.33 -14.67
N PRO A 113 7.10 16.10 -14.57
CA PRO A 113 7.37 16.95 -13.41
C PRO A 113 6.21 17.90 -13.08
N GLU A 114 5.56 18.48 -14.08
CA GLU A 114 4.42 19.40 -13.94
C GLU A 114 3.18 18.65 -13.43
N GLN A 115 2.95 17.43 -13.91
CA GLN A 115 1.86 16.57 -13.46
C GLN A 115 2.01 16.20 -11.98
N LEU A 116 3.23 15.97 -11.50
CA LEU A 116 3.51 15.68 -10.10
C LEU A 116 3.18 16.87 -9.17
N CYS A 117 3.36 18.09 -9.67
CA CYS A 117 3.08 19.33 -8.94
C CYS A 117 1.61 19.77 -9.01
N THR A 118 0.82 19.19 -9.92
CA THR A 118 -0.58 19.58 -10.12
C THR A 118 -1.44 19.08 -8.94
N PRO A 119 -2.23 19.97 -8.29
CA PRO A 119 -3.19 19.54 -7.28
C PRO A 119 -4.29 18.67 -7.89
N VAL A 120 -4.64 17.61 -7.17
CA VAL A 120 -5.73 16.69 -7.49
C VAL A 120 -6.62 16.57 -6.28
N ASP A 121 -7.93 16.57 -6.51
CA ASP A 121 -8.93 16.39 -5.48
C ASP A 121 -8.92 14.96 -4.93
N PHE A 122 -9.02 14.85 -3.61
CA PHE A 122 -9.11 13.57 -2.89
C PHE A 122 -10.51 13.42 -2.29
N TYR A 123 -11.41 12.83 -3.06
CA TYR A 123 -12.78 12.50 -2.65
C TYR A 123 -13.57 13.71 -2.08
N GLU A 124 -13.42 14.89 -2.67
CA GLU A 124 -14.05 16.15 -2.23
C GLU A 124 -13.65 16.60 -0.81
N ALA A 125 -12.65 15.95 -0.19
CA ALA A 125 -12.20 16.27 1.15
C ALA A 125 -11.11 17.36 1.16
N PHE A 126 -10.14 17.25 0.25
CA PHE A 126 -9.04 18.20 0.08
C PHE A 126 -8.31 17.96 -1.24
N SER A 127 -7.43 18.91 -1.62
CA SER A 127 -6.59 18.78 -2.81
C SER A 127 -5.12 18.97 -2.45
N LEU A 128 -4.26 18.07 -2.92
CA LEU A 128 -2.81 18.15 -2.79
C LEU A 128 -2.13 17.92 -4.14
N PRO A 129 -0.90 18.44 -4.36
CA PRO A 129 -0.06 18.01 -5.46
C PRO A 129 0.06 16.48 -5.48
N VAL A 130 -0.06 15.90 -6.68
CA VAL A 130 -0.12 14.45 -6.92
C VAL A 130 0.98 13.69 -6.18
N ILE A 131 2.18 14.24 -6.13
CA ILE A 131 3.34 13.60 -5.51
C ILE A 131 3.13 13.23 -4.03
N PHE A 132 2.37 14.03 -3.29
CA PHE A 132 2.17 13.79 -1.87
C PHE A 132 1.26 12.59 -1.56
N TYR A 133 0.42 12.17 -2.50
CA TYR A 133 -0.42 10.99 -2.32
C TYR A 133 0.37 9.68 -2.29
N LEU A 134 1.63 9.65 -2.78
CA LEU A 134 2.51 8.48 -2.61
C LEU A 134 2.79 8.18 -1.14
N SER A 135 2.85 9.20 -0.28
CA SER A 135 2.98 8.97 1.16
C SER A 135 1.74 8.33 1.77
N PHE A 136 0.54 8.56 1.19
CA PHE A 136 -0.69 7.93 1.66
C PHE A 136 -0.71 6.44 1.35
N VAL A 137 -0.24 6.04 0.15
CA VAL A 137 -0.05 4.62 -0.20
C VAL A 137 0.87 3.95 0.81
N ASN A 138 2.01 4.57 1.10
CA ASN A 138 2.97 4.04 2.07
C ASN A 138 2.35 3.87 3.46
N ASN A 139 1.66 4.90 3.96
CA ASN A 139 1.03 4.88 5.28
C ASN A 139 -0.10 3.84 5.35
N HIS A 140 -0.90 3.72 4.30
CA HIS A 140 -1.97 2.73 4.18
C HIS A 140 -1.40 1.31 4.23
N SER A 141 -0.38 1.03 3.42
CA SER A 141 0.29 -0.27 3.38
C SER A 141 0.88 -0.65 4.74
N ILE A 142 1.64 0.24 5.38
CA ILE A 142 2.24 0.01 6.70
C ILE A 142 1.16 -0.24 7.76
N HIS A 143 0.09 0.58 7.77
CA HIS A 143 -1.00 0.47 8.75
C HIS A 143 -1.70 -0.89 8.67
N HIS A 144 -2.20 -1.24 7.49
CA HIS A 144 -2.98 -2.48 7.32
C HIS A 144 -2.13 -3.74 7.38
N ARG A 145 -0.88 -3.69 6.92
CA ARG A 145 0.08 -4.78 7.10
C ARG A 145 0.40 -5.00 8.59
N GLY A 146 0.61 -3.92 9.34
CA GLY A 146 0.80 -4.00 10.80
C GLY A 146 -0.42 -4.64 11.48
N GLN A 147 -1.63 -4.21 11.11
CA GLN A 147 -2.87 -4.80 11.60
C GLN A 147 -2.97 -6.29 11.23
N LEU A 148 -2.71 -6.68 10.00
CA LEU A 148 -2.76 -8.07 9.54
C LEU A 148 -1.70 -8.94 10.24
N SER A 149 -0.51 -8.43 10.51
CA SER A 149 0.55 -9.15 11.20
C SER A 149 0.14 -9.59 12.61
N THR A 150 -0.72 -8.82 13.29
CA THR A 150 -1.24 -9.18 14.61
C THR A 150 -2.22 -10.35 14.56
N TYR A 151 -2.84 -10.64 13.41
CA TYR A 151 -3.76 -11.77 13.22
C TYR A 151 -3.01 -13.11 13.06
N LEU A 152 -1.76 -13.07 12.57
CA LEU A 152 -1.05 -14.29 12.17
C LEU A 152 -0.86 -15.28 13.31
N ARG A 153 -0.41 -14.86 14.50
CA ARG A 153 -0.21 -15.78 15.64
C ARG A 153 -1.50 -16.42 16.15
N PRO A 154 -2.59 -15.68 16.38
CA PRO A 154 -3.87 -16.29 16.71
C PRO A 154 -4.38 -17.29 15.66
N MET A 155 -4.00 -17.10 14.40
CA MET A 155 -4.29 -18.08 13.33
C MET A 155 -3.36 -19.29 13.32
N GLY A 156 -2.34 -19.33 14.20
CA GLY A 156 -1.35 -20.42 14.25
C GLY A 156 -0.22 -20.27 13.23
N SER A 157 -0.05 -19.09 12.64
CA SER A 157 1.02 -18.79 11.71
C SER A 157 2.20 -18.06 12.36
N LYS A 158 3.32 -18.04 11.67
CA LYS A 158 4.50 -17.25 12.03
C LYS A 158 4.33 -15.81 11.59
N VAL A 159 4.86 -14.88 12.37
CA VAL A 159 4.94 -13.47 12.03
C VAL A 159 6.28 -13.21 11.32
N PRO A 160 6.30 -12.83 10.04
CA PRO A 160 7.54 -12.51 9.34
C PRO A 160 8.28 -11.34 9.97
N SER A 161 9.59 -11.27 9.75
CA SER A 161 10.38 -10.08 10.01
C SER A 161 9.92 -8.93 9.09
N ILE A 162 9.62 -7.76 9.66
CA ILE A 162 9.12 -6.58 8.93
C ILE A 162 10.22 -5.52 8.88
N TYR A 163 10.42 -4.74 9.93
CA TYR A 163 11.48 -3.72 10.02
C TYR A 163 12.61 -4.12 10.98
N GLY A 164 12.55 -5.31 11.48
CA GLY A 164 13.50 -5.92 12.41
C GLY A 164 13.07 -7.34 12.66
N GLY A 165 13.82 -8.07 13.48
CA GLY A 165 13.49 -9.46 13.82
C GLY A 165 12.13 -9.58 14.51
N SER A 166 11.38 -10.64 14.19
CA SER A 166 10.25 -11.09 14.98
C SER A 166 10.70 -12.22 15.91
N ALA A 167 9.82 -12.67 16.84
CA ALA A 167 10.09 -13.85 17.64
C ALA A 167 10.16 -15.15 16.80
N ASP A 168 9.52 -15.15 15.63
CA ASP A 168 9.49 -16.28 14.70
C ASP A 168 10.62 -16.23 13.66
N GLU A 169 11.08 -15.02 13.35
CA GLU A 169 12.21 -14.72 12.47
C GLU A 169 13.15 -13.73 13.18
N PRO A 170 13.97 -14.17 14.16
CA PRO A 170 14.87 -13.28 14.87
C PRO A 170 15.93 -12.68 13.94
N TRP A 171 16.28 -11.43 14.19
CA TRP A 171 17.34 -10.79 13.43
C TRP A 171 18.66 -11.54 13.65
N LYS A 172 19.27 -11.96 12.58
CA LYS A 172 20.61 -12.48 12.56
C LYS A 172 21.51 -11.31 12.21
N GLY A 173 22.07 -10.66 13.24
CA GLY A 173 23.07 -9.59 13.08
C GLY A 173 24.33 -10.05 12.34
#